data_9489d4298f503bdb1e55e90492ecf910
#
_entry.id   9489d4298f503bdb1e55e90492ecf910
#
_cell.length_a   1.000
_cell.length_b   1.000
_cell.length_c   1.000
_cell.angle_alpha   90.00
_cell.angle_beta   90.00
_cell.angle_gamma   90.00
#
_symmetry.space_group_name_H-M   'P 1'
#
loop_
_entity.id
_entity.type
_entity.pdbx_description
1 polymer ?
#
loop_
_entity_poly.entity_id
_entity_poly.type
_entity_poly.pdbx_seq_one_letter_code
_entity_poly.pdbx_strand_id
1 'polypeptide(L)'
;MQLINGLQNVPTNFAPSAVTIGKFDGIHLGHQKLIHAMLNVANEHQLSSVLVTFDRHPDALLNPEQCKLPLIGSSQKIALLENLEIDQLLTLEFDHQLAALTPQEFVLNILVEKLHAKVVLVGEDFKFGVRGSGDVSTLHDLGQQFGFEVRVVSSAFVGGKKVSTTAIREALDNGNVIEASALLGRTHTTIGVIEHGLKIGRTIGFPTANMSRDCEGYLPLDGVYAGWLHVDGIKYPAAHSVGINETFQAVPRLVESHVLDRSDIDLYDKIVTLEYVDFIRPAAKFNGVDDLVAEINRDLDKVRGIMERANN
;
A
#
# COMPACT_ATOMS: atom_id res chain seq x y z
N MET A 1 6.05 -16.87 -6.19
CA MET A 1 6.80 -15.68 -6.67
C MET A 1 8.25 -15.74 -6.17
N GLN A 2 9.25 -15.55 -7.04
CA GLN A 2 10.66 -15.44 -6.64
C GLN A 2 11.00 -13.97 -6.35
N LEU A 3 11.59 -13.69 -5.19
CA LEU A 3 12.05 -12.36 -4.82
C LEU A 3 13.52 -12.18 -5.22
N ILE A 4 13.82 -11.13 -5.99
CA ILE A 4 15.18 -10.75 -6.41
C ILE A 4 15.44 -9.34 -5.89
N ASN A 5 16.36 -9.20 -4.93
CA ASN A 5 16.72 -7.93 -4.34
C ASN A 5 18.05 -7.45 -4.96
N GLY A 6 17.97 -6.36 -5.72
CA GLY A 6 19.11 -5.78 -6.42
C GLY A 6 19.43 -6.44 -7.77
N LEU A 7 19.87 -5.62 -8.70
CA LEU A 7 20.18 -6.02 -10.09
C LEU A 7 21.31 -7.06 -10.18
N GLN A 8 22.24 -7.04 -9.24
CA GLN A 8 23.37 -7.97 -9.15
C GLN A 8 22.96 -9.41 -8.86
N ASN A 9 21.76 -9.62 -8.31
CA ASN A 9 21.23 -10.93 -7.96
C ASN A 9 20.34 -11.54 -9.05
N VAL A 10 20.16 -10.84 -10.19
CA VAL A 10 19.48 -11.42 -11.36
C VAL A 10 20.36 -12.51 -11.95
N PRO A 11 19.85 -13.77 -12.10
CA PRO A 11 20.62 -14.87 -12.65
C PRO A 11 21.14 -14.58 -14.09
N THR A 12 22.34 -15.05 -14.41
CA THR A 12 22.94 -14.85 -15.75
C THR A 12 22.20 -15.59 -16.87
N ASN A 13 21.46 -16.63 -16.50
CA ASN A 13 20.63 -17.44 -17.43
C ASN A 13 19.14 -17.07 -17.30
N PHE A 14 18.84 -15.80 -17.08
CA PHE A 14 17.45 -15.33 -16.93
C PHE A 14 16.62 -15.67 -18.17
N ALA A 15 15.41 -16.18 -17.97
CA ALA A 15 14.53 -16.54 -19.07
C ALA A 15 14.01 -15.27 -19.79
N PRO A 16 13.66 -15.38 -21.09
CA PRO A 16 12.96 -14.29 -21.77
C PRO A 16 11.69 -13.87 -21.02
N SER A 17 11.45 -12.57 -20.92
CA SER A 17 10.45 -12.05 -19.98
C SER A 17 9.46 -11.05 -20.57
N ALA A 18 8.26 -11.01 -19.99
CA ALA A 18 7.32 -9.90 -20.05
C ALA A 18 7.49 -9.06 -18.77
N VAL A 19 7.79 -7.79 -18.94
CA VAL A 19 8.22 -6.92 -17.82
C VAL A 19 7.22 -5.79 -17.64
N THR A 20 6.87 -5.51 -16.38
CA THR A 20 6.24 -4.24 -16.01
C THR A 20 7.07 -3.51 -14.95
N ILE A 21 7.08 -2.17 -15.00
CA ILE A 21 7.94 -1.35 -14.15
C ILE A 21 7.11 -0.26 -13.48
N GLY A 22 7.29 -0.11 -12.18
CA GLY A 22 6.60 0.94 -11.45
C GLY A 22 6.93 0.96 -9.97
N LYS A 23 6.44 2.00 -9.27
CA LYS A 23 6.53 2.10 -7.81
C LYS A 23 5.59 1.11 -7.13
N PHE A 24 4.48 0.81 -7.75
CA PHE A 24 3.42 -0.09 -7.27
C PHE A 24 2.98 0.22 -5.83
N ASP A 25 2.97 1.51 -5.49
CA ASP A 25 2.51 1.96 -4.19
C ASP A 25 0.98 1.82 -4.09
N GLY A 26 0.53 1.04 -3.11
CA GLY A 26 -0.87 0.71 -2.89
C GLY A 26 -1.41 -0.44 -3.73
N ILE A 27 -0.76 -0.89 -4.79
CA ILE A 27 -1.27 -1.95 -5.72
C ILE A 27 -2.77 -1.75 -6.02
N HIS A 28 -3.13 -0.52 -6.40
CA HIS A 28 -4.49 -0.10 -6.72
C HIS A 28 -4.97 -0.70 -8.03
N LEU A 29 -6.25 -0.54 -8.36
CA LEU A 29 -6.87 -1.13 -9.56
C LEU A 29 -6.12 -0.80 -10.87
N GLY A 30 -5.50 0.38 -10.98
CA GLY A 30 -4.63 0.72 -12.12
C GLY A 30 -3.38 -0.15 -12.19
N HIS A 31 -2.73 -0.41 -11.06
CA HIS A 31 -1.60 -1.32 -10.99
C HIS A 31 -2.01 -2.76 -11.27
N GLN A 32 -3.13 -3.22 -10.70
CA GLN A 32 -3.66 -4.57 -10.95
C GLN A 32 -3.96 -4.79 -12.43
N LYS A 33 -4.58 -3.80 -13.11
CA LYS A 33 -4.84 -3.85 -14.55
C LYS A 33 -3.54 -4.03 -15.36
N LEU A 34 -2.49 -3.29 -14.99
CA LEU A 34 -1.18 -3.38 -15.64
C LEU A 34 -0.53 -4.75 -15.40
N ILE A 35 -0.58 -5.24 -14.17
CA ILE A 35 -0.03 -6.55 -13.81
C ILE A 35 -0.78 -7.67 -14.54
N HIS A 36 -2.11 -7.66 -14.55
CA HIS A 36 -2.89 -8.66 -15.29
C HIS A 36 -2.61 -8.64 -16.79
N ALA A 37 -2.43 -7.45 -17.38
CA ALA A 37 -2.04 -7.36 -18.79
C ALA A 37 -0.66 -7.99 -19.03
N MET A 38 0.31 -7.81 -18.12
CA MET A 38 1.63 -8.46 -18.20
C MET A 38 1.51 -9.98 -18.07
N LEU A 39 0.73 -10.48 -17.10
CA LEU A 39 0.52 -11.92 -16.90
C LEU A 39 -0.10 -12.58 -18.13
N ASN A 40 -1.09 -11.94 -18.75
CA ASN A 40 -1.71 -12.44 -19.99
C ASN A 40 -0.68 -12.55 -21.12
N VAL A 41 0.15 -11.53 -21.30
CA VAL A 41 1.22 -11.53 -22.31
C VAL A 41 2.26 -12.60 -22.00
N ALA A 42 2.66 -12.73 -20.74
CA ALA A 42 3.62 -13.76 -20.32
C ALA A 42 3.10 -15.16 -20.65
N ASN A 43 1.85 -15.45 -20.33
CA ASN A 43 1.21 -16.73 -20.62
C ASN A 43 1.08 -16.99 -22.15
N GLU A 44 0.62 -15.99 -22.91
CA GLU A 44 0.42 -16.09 -24.35
C GLU A 44 1.73 -16.41 -25.11
N HIS A 45 2.83 -15.79 -24.68
CA HIS A 45 4.13 -15.89 -25.33
C HIS A 45 5.11 -16.84 -24.63
N GLN A 46 4.67 -17.55 -23.58
CA GLN A 46 5.52 -18.43 -22.76
C GLN A 46 6.77 -17.72 -22.22
N LEU A 47 6.57 -16.48 -21.74
CA LEU A 47 7.60 -15.65 -21.12
C LEU A 47 7.49 -15.72 -19.60
N SER A 48 8.59 -15.42 -18.90
CA SER A 48 8.55 -15.21 -17.46
C SER A 48 7.92 -13.85 -17.15
N SER A 49 6.99 -13.79 -16.21
CA SER A 49 6.36 -12.55 -15.76
C SER A 49 7.21 -11.86 -14.70
N VAL A 50 7.66 -10.64 -14.98
CA VAL A 50 8.59 -9.89 -14.12
C VAL A 50 8.01 -8.54 -13.76
N LEU A 51 7.83 -8.30 -12.47
CA LEU A 51 7.51 -6.99 -11.94
C LEU A 51 8.78 -6.34 -11.38
N VAL A 52 9.12 -5.17 -11.91
CA VAL A 52 10.26 -4.36 -11.44
C VAL A 52 9.74 -3.22 -10.58
N THR A 53 10.21 -3.14 -9.35
CA THR A 53 9.89 -2.06 -8.41
C THR A 53 11.16 -1.52 -7.74
N PHE A 54 10.99 -0.59 -6.79
CA PHE A 54 12.10 0.05 -6.08
C PHE A 54 11.97 -0.21 -4.57
N ASP A 55 13.11 -0.27 -3.90
CA ASP A 55 13.19 -0.42 -2.42
C ASP A 55 12.59 0.77 -1.68
N ARG A 56 12.66 1.96 -2.28
CA ARG A 56 12.14 3.22 -1.76
C ARG A 56 11.50 4.06 -2.86
N HIS A 57 10.67 5.03 -2.46
CA HIS A 57 10.16 6.01 -3.43
C HIS A 57 11.31 6.87 -3.96
N PRO A 58 11.40 7.11 -5.29
CA PRO A 58 12.44 7.98 -5.85
C PRO A 58 12.57 9.34 -5.17
N ASP A 59 11.46 9.96 -4.78
CA ASP A 59 11.47 11.24 -4.07
C ASP A 59 12.08 11.15 -2.68
N ALA A 60 12.15 9.97 -2.05
CA ALA A 60 12.83 9.82 -0.77
C ALA A 60 14.33 10.12 -0.87
N LEU A 61 14.91 9.94 -2.07
CA LEU A 61 16.30 10.29 -2.36
C LEU A 61 16.42 11.67 -3.03
N LEU A 62 15.53 11.96 -4.01
CA LEU A 62 15.67 13.14 -4.87
C LEU A 62 15.02 14.39 -4.28
N ASN A 63 13.92 14.26 -3.53
CA ASN A 63 13.13 15.34 -2.96
C ASN A 63 12.60 14.94 -1.56
N PRO A 64 13.46 14.71 -0.55
CA PRO A 64 13.06 14.12 0.73
C PRO A 64 11.94 14.91 1.44
N GLU A 65 11.98 16.24 1.34
CA GLU A 65 10.98 17.13 1.98
C GLU A 65 9.59 17.03 1.35
N GLN A 66 9.48 16.55 0.11
CA GLN A 66 8.22 16.37 -0.62
C GLN A 66 7.78 14.90 -0.71
N CYS A 67 8.61 13.99 -0.19
CA CYS A 67 8.32 12.57 -0.24
C CYS A 67 7.13 12.25 0.67
N LYS A 68 6.06 11.77 0.06
CA LYS A 68 4.87 11.31 0.79
C LYS A 68 5.12 9.91 1.35
N LEU A 69 4.54 9.63 2.52
CA LEU A 69 4.55 8.28 3.08
C LEU A 69 3.89 7.29 2.10
N PRO A 70 4.39 6.05 2.01
CA PRO A 70 3.81 5.03 1.16
C PRO A 70 2.39 4.66 1.62
N LEU A 71 1.54 4.27 0.67
CA LEU A 71 0.19 3.76 0.98
C LEU A 71 0.23 2.40 1.66
N ILE A 72 1.22 1.59 1.31
CA ILE A 72 1.47 0.25 1.87
C ILE A 72 2.95 0.07 2.17
N GLY A 73 3.24 -0.70 3.20
CA GLY A 73 4.62 -1.10 3.50
C GLY A 73 5.13 -2.24 2.63
N SER A 74 6.39 -2.61 2.86
CA SER A 74 7.06 -3.64 2.06
C SER A 74 6.45 -5.02 2.26
N SER A 75 6.08 -5.40 3.48
CA SER A 75 5.47 -6.70 3.75
C SER A 75 4.09 -6.81 3.11
N GLN A 76 3.27 -5.74 3.21
CA GLN A 76 1.98 -5.66 2.55
C GLN A 76 2.10 -5.77 1.02
N LYS A 77 3.10 -5.07 0.43
CA LYS A 77 3.35 -5.12 -1.02
C LYS A 77 3.66 -6.55 -1.48
N ILE A 78 4.58 -7.22 -0.79
CA ILE A 78 4.96 -8.60 -1.12
C ILE A 78 3.75 -9.53 -1.04
N ALA A 79 3.00 -9.51 0.07
CA ALA A 79 1.81 -10.36 0.26
C ALA A 79 0.73 -10.12 -0.83
N LEU A 80 0.50 -8.87 -1.23
CA LEU A 80 -0.45 -8.54 -2.29
C LEU A 80 0.03 -9.03 -3.67
N LEU A 81 1.33 -8.95 -3.95
CA LEU A 81 1.90 -9.41 -5.23
C LEU A 81 1.98 -10.94 -5.32
N GLU A 82 2.19 -11.64 -4.20
CA GLU A 82 2.14 -13.10 -4.16
C GLU A 82 0.79 -13.66 -4.59
N ASN A 83 -0.30 -12.98 -4.19
CA ASN A 83 -1.66 -13.35 -4.58
C ASN A 83 -1.96 -13.14 -6.08
N LEU A 84 -1.11 -12.42 -6.82
CA LEU A 84 -1.28 -12.17 -8.25
C LEU A 84 -0.52 -13.17 -9.13
N GLU A 85 0.14 -14.18 -8.54
CA GLU A 85 0.82 -15.27 -9.24
C GLU A 85 1.92 -14.81 -10.24
N ILE A 86 2.60 -13.71 -9.91
CA ILE A 86 3.76 -13.21 -10.66
C ILE A 86 4.93 -14.19 -10.46
N ASP A 87 5.69 -14.52 -11.51
CA ASP A 87 6.85 -15.41 -11.37
C ASP A 87 7.97 -14.75 -10.56
N GLN A 88 8.28 -13.47 -10.86
CA GLN A 88 9.44 -12.80 -10.28
C GLN A 88 9.14 -11.34 -9.92
N LEU A 89 9.59 -10.95 -8.72
CA LEU A 89 9.62 -9.57 -8.25
C LEU A 89 11.06 -9.12 -8.12
N LEU A 90 11.49 -8.20 -9.00
CA LEU A 90 12.78 -7.54 -8.92
C LEU A 90 12.63 -6.21 -8.18
N THR A 91 13.26 -6.09 -7.02
CA THR A 91 13.37 -4.85 -6.27
C THR A 91 14.73 -4.21 -6.53
N LEU A 92 14.73 -3.09 -7.26
CA LEU A 92 15.93 -2.30 -7.52
C LEU A 92 16.23 -1.39 -6.35
N GLU A 93 17.48 -1.30 -5.93
CA GLU A 93 17.93 -0.27 -5.02
C GLU A 93 17.94 1.08 -5.73
N PHE A 94 17.11 2.02 -5.24
CA PHE A 94 17.05 3.36 -5.83
C PHE A 94 18.09 4.25 -5.19
N ASP A 95 19.27 4.27 -5.80
CA ASP A 95 20.43 5.06 -5.42
C ASP A 95 20.76 6.15 -6.46
N HIS A 96 21.81 6.92 -6.22
CA HIS A 96 22.27 7.96 -7.14
C HIS A 96 22.77 7.39 -8.48
N GLN A 97 23.25 6.14 -8.52
CA GLN A 97 23.71 5.51 -9.76
C GLN A 97 22.52 5.17 -10.65
N LEU A 98 21.50 4.50 -10.09
CA LEU A 98 20.27 4.21 -10.83
C LEU A 98 19.56 5.49 -11.27
N ALA A 99 19.50 6.52 -10.41
CA ALA A 99 18.86 7.80 -10.70
C ALA A 99 19.58 8.61 -11.80
N ALA A 100 20.87 8.35 -12.04
CA ALA A 100 21.67 9.01 -13.05
C ALA A 100 21.62 8.35 -14.44
N LEU A 101 21.10 7.12 -14.55
CA LEU A 101 21.03 6.41 -15.81
C LEU A 101 20.19 7.20 -16.84
N THR A 102 20.72 7.36 -18.04
CA THR A 102 19.93 7.83 -19.18
C THR A 102 18.83 6.82 -19.53
N PRO A 103 17.78 7.21 -20.26
CA PRO A 103 16.77 6.27 -20.73
C PRO A 103 17.36 5.09 -21.48
N GLN A 104 18.34 5.32 -22.32
CA GLN A 104 19.01 4.26 -23.09
C GLN A 104 19.78 3.29 -22.20
N GLU A 105 20.56 3.81 -21.24
CA GLU A 105 21.31 2.95 -20.29
C GLU A 105 20.37 2.15 -19.41
N PHE A 106 19.28 2.74 -18.94
CA PHE A 106 18.26 2.02 -18.16
C PHE A 106 17.69 0.84 -18.97
N VAL A 107 17.29 1.09 -20.22
CA VAL A 107 16.73 0.04 -21.08
C VAL A 107 17.77 -1.03 -21.38
N LEU A 108 18.97 -0.65 -21.81
CA LEU A 108 20.01 -1.59 -22.18
C LEU A 108 20.45 -2.46 -21.01
N ASN A 109 20.86 -1.81 -19.91
CA ASN A 109 21.49 -2.51 -18.78
C ASN A 109 20.50 -3.34 -17.96
N ILE A 110 19.22 -2.93 -17.89
CA ILE A 110 18.23 -3.59 -17.03
C ILE A 110 17.29 -4.46 -17.86
N LEU A 111 16.60 -3.88 -18.85
CA LEU A 111 15.55 -4.59 -19.56
C LEU A 111 16.12 -5.61 -20.55
N VAL A 112 17.16 -5.22 -21.29
CA VAL A 112 17.73 -6.04 -22.36
C VAL A 112 18.73 -7.05 -21.82
N GLU A 113 19.79 -6.57 -21.14
CA GLU A 113 20.92 -7.42 -20.75
C GLU A 113 20.62 -8.29 -19.53
N LYS A 114 19.83 -7.78 -18.56
CA LYS A 114 19.53 -8.52 -17.33
C LYS A 114 18.22 -9.28 -17.39
N LEU A 115 17.15 -8.66 -17.89
CA LEU A 115 15.83 -9.26 -17.86
C LEU A 115 15.43 -9.93 -19.18
N HIS A 116 16.26 -9.85 -20.23
CA HIS A 116 15.98 -10.41 -21.55
C HIS A 116 14.54 -10.09 -22.02
N ALA A 117 14.09 -8.85 -21.76
CA ALA A 117 12.73 -8.42 -22.01
C ALA A 117 12.35 -8.61 -23.48
N LYS A 118 11.21 -9.24 -23.73
CA LYS A 118 10.58 -9.39 -25.05
C LYS A 118 9.38 -8.48 -25.19
N VAL A 119 8.66 -8.25 -24.10
CA VAL A 119 7.54 -7.32 -24.05
C VAL A 119 7.66 -6.49 -22.76
N VAL A 120 7.55 -5.18 -22.88
CA VAL A 120 7.54 -4.26 -21.75
C VAL A 120 6.18 -3.56 -21.69
N LEU A 121 5.49 -3.69 -20.55
CA LEU A 121 4.18 -3.08 -20.34
C LEU A 121 4.29 -1.93 -19.36
N VAL A 122 3.72 -0.77 -19.71
CA VAL A 122 3.76 0.45 -18.89
C VAL A 122 2.43 1.18 -18.95
N GLY A 123 2.18 2.02 -17.95
CA GLY A 123 1.05 2.96 -17.98
C GLY A 123 1.31 4.15 -18.92
N GLU A 124 0.23 4.87 -19.28
CA GLU A 124 0.30 6.04 -20.19
C GLU A 124 1.21 7.17 -19.69
N ASP A 125 1.31 7.30 -18.35
CA ASP A 125 2.07 8.37 -17.68
C ASP A 125 3.51 7.94 -17.30
N PHE A 126 4.00 6.82 -17.87
CA PHE A 126 5.29 6.27 -17.49
C PHE A 126 6.43 7.20 -17.85
N LYS A 127 7.30 7.45 -16.85
CA LYS A 127 8.53 8.21 -16.99
C LYS A 127 9.69 7.44 -16.38
N PHE A 128 10.87 7.50 -17.02
CA PHE A 128 12.06 6.77 -16.56
C PHE A 128 13.35 7.49 -16.98
N GLY A 129 14.47 6.96 -16.48
CA GLY A 129 15.78 7.57 -16.70
C GLY A 129 15.98 8.86 -15.91
N VAL A 130 17.14 9.45 -16.07
CA VAL A 130 17.56 10.64 -15.32
C VAL A 130 16.53 11.76 -15.43
N ARG A 131 16.07 12.26 -14.28
CA ARG A 131 15.04 13.30 -14.15
C ARG A 131 13.74 12.99 -14.92
N GLY A 132 13.43 11.72 -15.17
CA GLY A 132 12.24 11.31 -15.93
C GLY A 132 12.28 11.76 -17.40
N SER A 133 13.47 11.85 -18.00
CA SER A 133 13.67 12.34 -19.37
C SER A 133 13.15 11.38 -20.44
N GLY A 134 13.00 10.09 -20.12
CA GLY A 134 12.33 9.11 -20.97
C GLY A 134 10.83 9.03 -20.70
N ASP A 135 10.06 8.79 -21.72
CA ASP A 135 8.62 8.53 -21.68
C ASP A 135 8.23 7.33 -22.54
N VAL A 136 6.93 7.13 -22.73
CA VAL A 136 6.39 6.02 -23.52
C VAL A 136 6.91 6.04 -24.96
N SER A 137 7.01 7.22 -25.60
CA SER A 137 7.56 7.35 -26.97
C SER A 137 9.02 6.94 -27.00
N THR A 138 9.82 7.47 -26.07
CA THR A 138 11.23 7.11 -25.92
C THR A 138 11.40 5.59 -25.70
N LEU A 139 10.54 4.98 -24.87
CA LEU A 139 10.60 3.55 -24.62
C LEU A 139 10.27 2.73 -25.89
N HIS A 140 9.31 3.20 -26.69
CA HIS A 140 8.93 2.58 -27.94
C HIS A 140 10.08 2.61 -28.97
N ASP A 141 10.75 3.78 -29.12
CA ASP A 141 11.89 3.92 -30.02
C ASP A 141 13.05 3.00 -29.60
N LEU A 142 13.34 2.94 -28.31
CA LEU A 142 14.34 2.01 -27.76
C LEU A 142 13.92 0.54 -27.89
N GLY A 143 12.62 0.24 -27.79
CA GLY A 143 12.08 -1.08 -28.06
C GLY A 143 12.34 -1.55 -29.48
N GLN A 144 12.14 -0.67 -30.47
CA GLN A 144 12.48 -0.95 -31.88
C GLN A 144 13.99 -1.15 -32.08
N GLN A 145 14.81 -0.32 -31.43
CA GLN A 145 16.26 -0.42 -31.50
C GLN A 145 16.82 -1.71 -30.92
N PHE A 146 16.29 -2.14 -29.75
CA PHE A 146 16.83 -3.28 -28.98
C PHE A 146 16.02 -4.58 -29.13
N GLY A 147 14.94 -4.59 -29.89
CA GLY A 147 14.19 -5.79 -30.25
C GLY A 147 13.22 -6.28 -29.20
N PHE A 148 12.50 -5.40 -28.52
CA PHE A 148 11.37 -5.75 -27.64
C PHE A 148 10.12 -4.94 -27.98
N GLU A 149 8.94 -5.51 -27.72
CA GLU A 149 7.65 -4.85 -27.91
C GLU A 149 7.31 -3.97 -26.69
N VAL A 150 6.67 -2.83 -26.94
CA VAL A 150 6.13 -1.96 -25.87
C VAL A 150 4.60 -1.96 -25.95
N ARG A 151 3.94 -2.28 -24.85
CA ARG A 151 2.47 -2.20 -24.72
C ARG A 151 2.10 -1.17 -23.67
N VAL A 152 1.23 -0.25 -24.04
CA VAL A 152 0.73 0.80 -23.14
C VAL A 152 -0.63 0.39 -22.61
N VAL A 153 -0.76 0.39 -21.28
CA VAL A 153 -2.01 0.06 -20.60
C VAL A 153 -2.70 1.35 -20.15
N SER A 154 -3.93 1.54 -20.61
CA SER A 154 -4.71 2.73 -20.28
C SER A 154 -5.07 2.80 -18.79
N SER A 155 -5.19 4.03 -18.28
CA SER A 155 -5.58 4.33 -16.91
C SER A 155 -6.89 3.62 -16.51
N ALA A 156 -7.01 3.24 -15.23
CA ALA A 156 -8.26 2.72 -14.67
C ALA A 156 -9.09 3.85 -14.08
N PHE A 157 -10.43 3.69 -14.11
CA PHE A 157 -11.38 4.66 -13.57
C PHE A 157 -12.41 3.94 -12.68
N VAL A 158 -12.80 4.58 -11.58
CA VAL A 158 -13.86 4.14 -10.68
C VAL A 158 -14.78 5.34 -10.44
N GLY A 159 -16.08 5.19 -10.72
CA GLY A 159 -17.04 6.30 -10.58
C GLY A 159 -16.67 7.57 -11.38
N GLY A 160 -15.97 7.42 -12.52
CA GLY A 160 -15.49 8.53 -13.34
C GLY A 160 -14.20 9.21 -12.85
N LYS A 161 -13.66 8.81 -11.69
CA LYS A 161 -12.39 9.32 -11.13
C LYS A 161 -11.23 8.42 -11.58
N LYS A 162 -10.13 9.02 -12.06
CA LYS A 162 -8.90 8.28 -12.40
C LYS A 162 -8.31 7.65 -11.14
N VAL A 163 -8.03 6.35 -11.21
CA VAL A 163 -7.36 5.62 -10.12
C VAL A 163 -5.88 6.00 -10.07
N SER A 164 -5.44 6.53 -8.94
CA SER A 164 -4.04 6.91 -8.71
C SER A 164 -3.71 6.92 -7.22
N THR A 165 -2.42 6.81 -6.91
CA THR A 165 -1.90 6.93 -5.54
C THR A 165 -2.28 8.27 -4.89
N THR A 166 -2.28 9.35 -5.69
CA THR A 166 -2.69 10.68 -5.23
C THR A 166 -4.16 10.71 -4.83
N ALA A 167 -5.07 10.19 -5.67
CA ALA A 167 -6.49 10.16 -5.38
C ALA A 167 -6.82 9.32 -4.14
N ILE A 168 -6.07 8.22 -3.94
CA ILE A 168 -6.24 7.37 -2.75
C ILE A 168 -5.78 8.10 -1.48
N ARG A 169 -4.62 8.80 -1.51
CA ARG A 169 -4.18 9.60 -0.35
C ARG A 169 -5.17 10.70 -0.03
N GLU A 170 -5.66 11.44 -1.04
CA GLU A 170 -6.68 12.46 -0.85
C GLU A 170 -7.95 11.90 -0.19
N ALA A 171 -8.40 10.72 -0.58
CA ALA A 171 -9.53 10.07 0.05
C ALA A 171 -9.24 9.71 1.52
N LEU A 172 -8.06 9.13 1.81
CA LEU A 172 -7.64 8.80 3.18
C LEU A 172 -7.44 10.05 4.06
N ASP A 173 -6.84 11.11 3.52
CA ASP A 173 -6.62 12.38 4.22
C ASP A 173 -7.94 13.09 4.57
N ASN A 174 -9.03 12.77 3.86
CA ASN A 174 -10.39 13.26 4.14
C ASN A 174 -11.25 12.25 4.93
N GLY A 175 -10.69 11.13 5.39
CA GLY A 175 -11.40 10.09 6.11
C GLY A 175 -12.31 9.22 5.25
N ASN A 176 -12.32 9.42 3.92
CA ASN A 176 -13.16 8.66 2.99
C ASN A 176 -12.54 7.30 2.65
N VAL A 177 -12.52 6.39 3.64
CA VAL A 177 -11.94 5.05 3.50
C VAL A 177 -12.74 4.17 2.53
N ILE A 178 -14.02 4.47 2.32
CA ILE A 178 -14.87 3.77 1.32
C ILE A 178 -14.37 4.09 -0.09
N GLU A 179 -14.15 5.36 -0.41
CA GLU A 179 -13.61 5.76 -1.72
C GLU A 179 -12.19 5.22 -1.92
N ALA A 180 -11.34 5.32 -0.89
CA ALA A 180 -9.99 4.76 -0.94
C ALA A 180 -10.02 3.26 -1.26
N SER A 181 -10.90 2.51 -0.60
CA SER A 181 -11.10 1.07 -0.83
C SER A 181 -11.61 0.76 -2.24
N ALA A 182 -12.54 1.57 -2.75
CA ALA A 182 -13.03 1.43 -4.13
C ALA A 182 -11.92 1.63 -5.17
N LEU A 183 -11.02 2.62 -4.96
CA LEU A 183 -9.88 2.88 -5.83
C LEU A 183 -8.79 1.80 -5.70
N LEU A 184 -8.59 1.26 -4.49
CA LEU A 184 -7.66 0.17 -4.22
C LEU A 184 -8.16 -1.18 -4.77
N GLY A 185 -9.49 -1.37 -4.91
CA GLY A 185 -10.12 -2.65 -5.20
C GLY A 185 -10.11 -3.62 -4.01
N ARG A 186 -9.84 -3.12 -2.80
CA ARG A 186 -9.86 -3.84 -1.52
C ARG A 186 -9.95 -2.85 -0.37
N THR A 187 -10.31 -3.33 0.81
CA THR A 187 -10.31 -2.51 2.02
C THR A 187 -8.89 -2.00 2.32
N HIS A 188 -8.79 -0.72 2.71
CA HIS A 188 -7.53 -0.13 3.17
C HIS A 188 -7.12 -0.73 4.52
N THR A 189 -5.81 -1.01 4.69
CA THR A 189 -5.29 -1.67 5.89
C THR A 189 -4.01 -1.03 6.41
N THR A 190 -3.81 -1.14 7.74
CA THR A 190 -2.51 -0.95 8.38
C THR A 190 -2.10 -2.22 9.11
N ILE A 191 -0.79 -2.50 9.17
CA ILE A 191 -0.23 -3.70 9.81
C ILE A 191 0.85 -3.26 10.80
N GLY A 192 0.82 -3.80 12.00
CA GLY A 192 1.84 -3.49 13.01
C GLY A 192 1.76 -4.40 14.22
N VAL A 193 2.77 -4.30 15.06
CA VAL A 193 2.82 -5.00 16.36
C VAL A 193 1.98 -4.23 17.37
N ILE A 194 1.29 -4.93 18.26
CA ILE A 194 0.60 -4.32 19.40
C ILE A 194 1.59 -4.15 20.55
N GLU A 195 1.77 -2.91 20.96
CA GLU A 195 2.66 -2.51 22.06
C GLU A 195 1.91 -2.34 23.39
N HIS A 196 2.66 -2.41 24.49
CA HIS A 196 2.16 -2.07 25.81
C HIS A 196 1.96 -0.56 25.94
N GLY A 197 0.69 -0.10 25.91
CA GLY A 197 0.32 1.29 26.16
C GLY A 197 0.07 1.61 27.64
N LEU A 198 -0.41 2.81 27.91
CA LEU A 198 -0.72 3.31 29.27
C LEU A 198 -1.92 2.62 29.92
N LYS A 199 -2.65 1.76 29.19
CA LYS A 199 -3.81 0.97 29.65
C LYS A 199 -4.97 1.81 30.21
N ILE A 200 -5.06 3.09 29.87
CA ILE A 200 -6.09 4.01 30.38
C ILE A 200 -7.49 3.55 29.95
N GLY A 201 -7.66 3.10 28.70
CA GLY A 201 -8.94 2.58 28.21
C GLY A 201 -9.49 1.43 29.08
N ARG A 202 -8.62 0.57 29.63
CA ARG A 202 -9.03 -0.51 30.53
C ARG A 202 -9.65 0.00 31.83
N THR A 203 -9.18 1.15 32.37
CA THR A 203 -9.70 1.72 33.63
C THR A 203 -11.10 2.33 33.47
N ILE A 204 -11.47 2.69 32.26
CA ILE A 204 -12.78 3.27 31.92
C ILE A 204 -13.71 2.25 31.22
N GLY A 205 -13.30 0.97 31.14
CA GLY A 205 -14.14 -0.11 30.61
C GLY A 205 -13.96 -0.41 29.09
N PHE A 206 -13.05 0.30 28.41
CA PHE A 206 -12.79 0.13 26.98
C PHE A 206 -11.32 -0.24 26.72
N PRO A 207 -10.93 -1.52 26.92
CA PRO A 207 -9.57 -1.94 26.65
C PRO A 207 -9.22 -1.72 25.17
N THR A 208 -8.11 -1.03 24.93
CA THR A 208 -7.59 -0.77 23.58
C THR A 208 -6.23 -1.46 23.36
N ALA A 209 -6.02 -1.92 22.16
CA ALA A 209 -4.73 -2.40 21.64
C ALA A 209 -4.05 -1.23 20.93
N ASN A 210 -2.82 -0.89 21.32
CA ASN A 210 -2.03 0.19 20.74
C ASN A 210 -1.11 -0.40 19.68
N MET A 211 -1.32 -0.03 18.41
CA MET A 211 -0.43 -0.42 17.33
C MET A 211 0.87 0.38 17.38
N SER A 212 2.00 -0.27 17.15
CA SER A 212 3.31 0.37 17.03
C SER A 212 3.28 1.52 16.03
N ARG A 213 4.07 2.55 16.30
CA ARG A 213 4.21 3.71 15.41
C ARG A 213 4.94 3.39 14.12
N ASP A 214 5.71 2.30 14.10
CA ASP A 214 6.40 1.78 12.92
C ASP A 214 5.48 0.90 12.07
N CYS A 215 4.15 1.02 12.24
CA CYS A 215 3.18 0.26 11.46
C CYS A 215 3.29 0.55 9.96
N GLU A 216 3.09 -0.47 9.16
CA GLU A 216 2.98 -0.36 7.71
C GLU A 216 1.57 0.08 7.31
N GLY A 217 1.49 0.90 6.26
CA GLY A 217 0.25 1.43 5.72
C GLY A 217 0.01 2.90 6.07
N TYR A 218 -0.66 3.60 5.17
CA TYR A 218 -0.96 5.03 5.31
C TYR A 218 -2.08 5.24 6.33
N LEU A 219 -1.82 6.00 7.39
CA LEU A 219 -2.86 6.32 8.37
C LEU A 219 -3.86 7.31 7.79
N PRO A 220 -5.18 7.01 7.80
CA PRO A 220 -6.21 7.92 7.32
C PRO A 220 -6.38 9.13 8.25
N LEU A 221 -7.31 10.05 7.96
CA LEU A 221 -7.64 11.22 8.79
C LEU A 221 -7.79 10.84 10.27
N ASP A 222 -7.36 11.73 11.17
CA ASP A 222 -7.56 11.53 12.60
C ASP A 222 -9.03 11.44 12.96
N GLY A 223 -9.44 10.34 13.57
CA GLY A 223 -10.84 10.06 13.88
C GLY A 223 -11.10 8.63 14.31
N VAL A 224 -12.38 8.29 14.38
CA VAL A 224 -12.87 6.96 14.76
C VAL A 224 -13.39 6.26 13.50
N TYR A 225 -13.08 4.99 13.38
CA TYR A 225 -13.43 4.12 12.23
C TYR A 225 -14.07 2.83 12.70
N ALA A 226 -15.04 2.34 11.95
CA ALA A 226 -15.49 0.96 12.02
C ALA A 226 -14.56 0.09 11.18
N GLY A 227 -14.20 -1.08 11.69
CA GLY A 227 -13.32 -1.96 10.95
C GLY A 227 -13.13 -3.33 11.56
N TRP A 228 -12.17 -4.05 11.04
CA TRP A 228 -11.80 -5.37 11.51
C TRP A 228 -10.37 -5.39 12.05
N LEU A 229 -10.15 -6.14 13.12
CA LEU A 229 -8.84 -6.51 13.62
C LEU A 229 -8.60 -7.99 13.30
N HIS A 230 -7.52 -8.26 12.56
CA HIS A 230 -7.10 -9.62 12.24
C HIS A 230 -5.87 -9.97 13.06
N VAL A 231 -5.92 -11.12 13.70
CA VAL A 231 -4.81 -11.71 14.45
C VAL A 231 -4.94 -13.23 14.46
N ASP A 232 -3.84 -13.93 14.28
CA ASP A 232 -3.77 -15.41 14.31
C ASP A 232 -4.82 -16.10 13.40
N GLY A 233 -5.11 -15.50 12.23
CA GLY A 233 -6.11 -15.99 11.27
C GLY A 233 -7.56 -15.75 11.67
N ILE A 234 -7.82 -15.04 12.78
CA ILE A 234 -9.17 -14.71 13.26
C ILE A 234 -9.44 -13.23 13.00
N LYS A 235 -10.69 -12.95 12.59
CA LYS A 235 -11.19 -11.61 12.28
C LYS A 235 -12.19 -11.17 13.33
N TYR A 236 -11.93 -10.04 13.99
CA TYR A 236 -12.76 -9.46 15.04
C TYR A 236 -13.32 -8.11 14.61
N PRO A 237 -14.62 -7.82 14.81
CA PRO A 237 -15.14 -6.47 14.62
C PRO A 237 -14.52 -5.53 15.66
N ALA A 238 -14.11 -4.34 15.22
CA ALA A 238 -13.39 -3.41 16.05
C ALA A 238 -13.70 -1.95 15.72
N ALA A 239 -13.54 -1.08 16.71
CA ALA A 239 -13.44 0.35 16.53
C ALA A 239 -11.97 0.78 16.54
N HIS A 240 -11.54 1.51 15.53
CA HIS A 240 -10.18 2.04 15.44
C HIS A 240 -10.19 3.55 15.69
N SER A 241 -9.32 4.03 16.57
CA SER A 241 -9.06 5.45 16.79
C SER A 241 -7.70 5.81 16.22
N VAL A 242 -7.67 6.69 15.22
CA VAL A 242 -6.45 7.23 14.61
C VAL A 242 -6.26 8.65 15.13
N GLY A 243 -5.08 9.00 15.62
CA GLY A 243 -4.83 10.37 16.03
C GLY A 243 -3.66 10.55 16.99
N ILE A 244 -3.51 11.80 17.44
CA ILE A 244 -2.56 12.18 18.46
C ILE A 244 -3.28 12.08 19.81
N ASN A 245 -2.71 11.37 20.78
CA ASN A 245 -3.26 11.33 22.12
C ASN A 245 -2.84 12.60 22.88
N GLU A 246 -3.51 13.73 22.61
CA GLU A 246 -3.20 15.04 23.23
C GLU A 246 -3.55 15.12 24.71
N THR A 247 -4.34 14.18 25.23
CA THR A 247 -4.86 14.25 26.61
C THR A 247 -3.76 14.03 27.66
N PHE A 248 -2.65 13.37 27.30
CA PHE A 248 -1.62 12.99 28.27
C PHE A 248 -0.19 13.37 27.90
N GLN A 249 0.17 13.49 26.63
CA GLN A 249 1.45 13.99 26.10
C GLN A 249 1.32 14.23 24.59
N ALA A 250 2.09 15.17 24.01
CA ALA A 250 2.22 15.32 22.55
C ALA A 250 2.95 14.09 21.96
N VAL A 251 2.19 13.08 21.57
CA VAL A 251 2.69 11.82 21.05
C VAL A 251 2.44 11.78 19.53
N PRO A 252 3.36 11.29 18.68
CA PRO A 252 3.10 11.08 17.27
C PRO A 252 1.81 10.29 17.03
N ARG A 253 1.21 10.47 15.84
CA ARG A 253 -0.01 9.74 15.42
C ARG A 253 0.14 8.25 15.69
N LEU A 254 -0.88 7.65 16.24
CA LEU A 254 -0.96 6.21 16.51
C LEU A 254 -2.36 5.69 16.21
N VAL A 255 -2.50 4.38 16.16
CA VAL A 255 -3.80 3.70 16.06
C VAL A 255 -4.04 2.90 17.32
N GLU A 256 -5.19 3.14 17.93
CA GLU A 256 -5.72 2.33 19.02
C GLU A 256 -6.95 1.56 18.52
N SER A 257 -7.04 0.27 18.85
CA SER A 257 -8.16 -0.57 18.44
C SER A 257 -8.86 -1.17 19.64
N HIS A 258 -10.18 -1.02 19.69
CA HIS A 258 -11.06 -1.68 20.64
C HIS A 258 -11.83 -2.79 19.94
N VAL A 259 -11.58 -4.06 20.33
CA VAL A 259 -12.34 -5.21 19.80
C VAL A 259 -13.70 -5.23 20.47
N LEU A 260 -14.78 -5.32 19.65
CA LEU A 260 -16.14 -5.29 20.16
C LEU A 260 -16.43 -6.58 20.93
N ASP A 261 -17.11 -6.41 22.09
CA ASP A 261 -17.70 -7.47 22.88
C ASP A 261 -16.70 -8.59 23.33
N ARG A 262 -15.41 -8.28 23.33
CA ARG A 262 -14.33 -9.18 23.75
C ARG A 262 -13.29 -8.42 24.60
N SER A 263 -12.96 -8.98 25.75
CA SER A 263 -11.94 -8.44 26.66
C SER A 263 -10.87 -9.48 27.05
N ASP A 264 -11.02 -10.69 26.51
CA ASP A 264 -10.21 -11.88 26.85
C ASP A 264 -9.10 -12.17 25.81
N ILE A 265 -8.95 -11.30 24.78
CA ILE A 265 -7.97 -11.50 23.71
C ILE A 265 -6.63 -10.89 24.16
N ASP A 266 -5.59 -11.71 24.18
CA ASP A 266 -4.23 -11.22 24.34
C ASP A 266 -3.64 -10.86 22.95
N LEU A 267 -3.41 -9.56 22.75
CA LEU A 267 -2.91 -8.99 21.50
C LEU A 267 -1.46 -8.48 21.62
N TYR A 268 -0.90 -8.46 22.84
CA TYR A 268 0.45 -7.90 23.03
C TYR A 268 1.51 -8.70 22.26
N ASP A 269 2.47 -7.95 21.71
CA ASP A 269 3.59 -8.46 20.91
C ASP A 269 3.18 -9.20 19.63
N LYS A 270 1.86 -9.22 19.31
CA LYS A 270 1.37 -9.83 18.07
C LYS A 270 1.32 -8.83 16.94
N ILE A 271 1.59 -9.31 15.73
CA ILE A 271 1.35 -8.58 14.49
C ILE A 271 -0.15 -8.66 14.20
N VAL A 272 -0.79 -7.51 14.05
CA VAL A 272 -2.20 -7.41 13.68
C VAL A 272 -2.36 -6.62 12.39
N THR A 273 -3.43 -6.94 11.65
CA THR A 273 -3.89 -6.14 10.52
C THR A 273 -5.20 -5.46 10.90
N LEU A 274 -5.27 -4.14 10.71
CA LEU A 274 -6.49 -3.36 10.88
C LEU A 274 -7.05 -3.00 9.52
N GLU A 275 -8.32 -3.35 9.27
CA GLU A 275 -9.09 -2.92 8.09
C GLU A 275 -9.99 -1.74 8.46
N TYR A 276 -10.01 -0.70 7.62
CA TYR A 276 -10.86 0.48 7.78
C TYR A 276 -12.08 0.37 6.86
N VAL A 277 -13.24 0.07 7.43
CA VAL A 277 -14.49 -0.17 6.68
C VAL A 277 -15.27 1.12 6.46
N ASP A 278 -15.43 1.94 7.52
CA ASP A 278 -16.17 3.19 7.45
C ASP A 278 -15.67 4.22 8.47
N PHE A 279 -15.85 5.49 8.17
CA PHE A 279 -15.51 6.62 9.02
C PHE A 279 -16.69 7.00 9.92
N ILE A 280 -16.49 7.05 11.22
CA ILE A 280 -17.54 7.35 12.20
C ILE A 280 -17.62 8.84 12.52
N ARG A 281 -16.47 9.46 12.83
CA ARG A 281 -16.34 10.89 13.14
C ARG A 281 -14.87 11.32 13.21
N PRO A 282 -14.59 12.64 13.10
CA PRO A 282 -13.25 13.16 13.36
C PRO A 282 -12.88 13.04 14.85
N ALA A 283 -11.58 13.12 15.12
CA ALA A 283 -11.07 13.21 16.48
C ALA A 283 -11.66 14.43 17.20
N ALA A 284 -11.96 14.27 18.49
CA ALA A 284 -12.53 15.32 19.31
C ALA A 284 -11.88 15.38 20.69
N LYS A 285 -11.84 16.57 21.29
CA LYS A 285 -11.43 16.78 22.70
C LYS A 285 -12.66 16.71 23.61
N PHE A 286 -12.51 16.10 24.77
CA PHE A 286 -13.58 15.94 25.75
C PHE A 286 -13.26 16.72 27.04
N ASN A 287 -14.27 17.27 27.69
CA ASN A 287 -14.12 18.05 28.90
C ASN A 287 -14.00 17.21 30.18
N GLY A 288 -14.08 15.89 30.06
CA GLY A 288 -13.96 14.95 31.18
C GLY A 288 -14.15 13.49 30.76
N VAL A 289 -13.97 12.59 31.73
CA VAL A 289 -14.05 11.14 31.51
C VAL A 289 -15.49 10.72 31.15
N ASP A 290 -16.49 11.32 31.78
CA ASP A 290 -17.91 10.99 31.58
C ASP A 290 -18.35 11.33 30.14
N ASP A 291 -17.96 12.51 29.62
CA ASP A 291 -18.23 12.91 28.25
C ASP A 291 -17.56 11.95 27.24
N LEU A 292 -16.30 11.58 27.51
CA LEU A 292 -15.53 10.62 26.70
C LEU A 292 -16.23 9.25 26.68
N VAL A 293 -16.61 8.72 27.83
CA VAL A 293 -17.31 7.42 27.98
C VAL A 293 -18.64 7.45 27.22
N ALA A 294 -19.41 8.51 27.35
CA ALA A 294 -20.69 8.65 26.66
C ALA A 294 -20.50 8.65 25.12
N GLU A 295 -19.46 9.33 24.61
CA GLU A 295 -19.20 9.34 23.16
C GLU A 295 -18.64 8.01 22.65
N ILE A 296 -17.75 7.35 23.41
CA ILE A 296 -17.27 6.00 23.05
C ILE A 296 -18.46 5.04 22.90
N ASN A 297 -19.42 5.04 23.82
CA ASN A 297 -20.61 4.18 23.70
C ASN A 297 -21.41 4.46 22.43
N ARG A 298 -21.62 5.74 22.08
CA ARG A 298 -22.30 6.11 20.81
C ARG A 298 -21.54 5.64 19.59
N ASP A 299 -20.22 5.76 19.61
CA ASP A 299 -19.36 5.29 18.51
C ASP A 299 -19.45 3.78 18.37
N LEU A 300 -19.37 3.02 19.46
CA LEU A 300 -19.47 1.56 19.46
C LEU A 300 -20.82 1.07 18.93
N ASP A 301 -21.93 1.76 19.25
CA ASP A 301 -23.27 1.44 18.72
C ASP A 301 -23.31 1.62 17.20
N LYS A 302 -22.73 2.72 16.68
CA LYS A 302 -22.60 2.94 15.23
C LYS A 302 -21.74 1.86 14.57
N VAL A 303 -20.56 1.55 15.19
CA VAL A 303 -19.65 0.53 14.69
C VAL A 303 -20.35 -0.83 14.61
N ARG A 304 -21.08 -1.26 15.65
CA ARG A 304 -21.86 -2.51 15.62
C ARG A 304 -22.81 -2.57 14.42
N GLY A 305 -23.61 -1.51 14.22
CA GLY A 305 -24.55 -1.46 13.10
C GLY A 305 -23.88 -1.50 11.72
N ILE A 306 -22.65 -0.94 11.57
CA ILE A 306 -21.87 -1.02 10.33
C ILE A 306 -21.31 -2.43 10.16
N MET A 307 -20.70 -2.99 11.20
CA MET A 307 -20.03 -4.29 11.13
C MET A 307 -21.02 -5.45 10.92
N GLU A 308 -22.23 -5.37 11.46
CA GLU A 308 -23.32 -6.33 11.18
C GLU A 308 -23.69 -6.34 9.68
N ARG A 309 -23.76 -5.16 9.04
CA ARG A 309 -24.01 -5.07 7.58
C ARG A 309 -22.84 -5.53 6.73
N ALA A 310 -21.62 -5.30 7.17
CA ALA A 310 -20.42 -5.71 6.46
C ALA A 310 -20.12 -7.22 6.57
N ASN A 311 -20.78 -7.93 7.50
CA ASN A 311 -20.65 -9.37 7.69
C ASN A 311 -21.69 -10.19 6.89
N ASN A 312 -22.72 -9.53 6.33
CA ASN A 312 -23.77 -10.12 5.51
C ASN A 312 -23.48 -9.91 4.02
#